data_1fcde5e1100c5f56ba1051da9916d000
#
_entry.id   1fcde5e1100c5f56ba1051da9916d000
#
_cell.length_a   1.000
_cell.length_b   1.000
_cell.length_c   1.000
_cell.angle_alpha   90.00
_cell.angle_beta   90.00
_cell.angle_gamma   90.00
#
_symmetry.space_group_name_H-M   'P 1'
#
loop_
_entity.id
_entity.type
_entity.pdbx_description
1 polymer ?
#
loop_
_entity_poly.entity_id
_entity_poly.type
_entity_poly.pdbx_seq_one_letter_code
_entity_poly.pdbx_strand_id
1 'polypeptide(L)'
;MWKSRSIGLLLALVTVCLACNNAQPTAPLSAPPAVDSAPPMILTASVPLEGVKGRFDHFASGKGKVFVSGLGNNSVEIIDLFQGTRVHEITGVPNPQGLAFSPEANKLFVASEKGKVYIYDGDSFKLLSTLDFDGGADNLRYDAATKRVYVGCGDDEKNSAIAVIDAMTSRRTDEVYKLGSEPESFQLEKSGPNIYVNLPELKQIVAINRTTKELTRWPISVGQNFPMALDEANHRIIVGTREPATISAFDTGTGKMVASVPTVQDTDDLYYSAEKKRVYVPGRAGAIWVYQQADPDHYHVISKIPTVVGAGTAGYFGRQGKGFDRFYLAVSASANSNAEVRIYTLQD
;
A
#
# COMPACT_ATOMS: atom_id res chain seq x y z
N MET A 1 -5.06 66.51 54.45
CA MET A 1 -6.13 67.50 54.02
C MET A 1 -7.02 66.60 53.10
N TRP A 2 -7.97 66.10 53.64
CA TRP A 2 -9.37 66.38 53.80
C TRP A 2 -10.04 66.91 52.52
N LYS A 3 -10.90 66.14 51.90
CA LYS A 3 -12.32 66.46 51.67
C LYS A 3 -13.07 65.23 51.10
N SER A 4 -13.99 64.78 51.95
CA SER A 4 -15.10 63.90 51.61
C SER A 4 -16.12 64.61 50.69
N ARG A 5 -16.82 63.89 49.84
CA ARG A 5 -18.20 64.17 49.43
C ARG A 5 -18.97 62.90 49.12
N SER A 6 -19.94 62.64 49.93
CA SER A 6 -21.05 61.73 49.73
C SER A 6 -22.03 62.33 48.73
N ILE A 7 -22.79 61.52 48.01
CA ILE A 7 -24.10 61.73 47.35
C ILE A 7 -24.28 60.44 46.49
N GLY A 8 -25.28 59.66 46.56
CA GLY A 8 -26.68 59.80 46.79
C GLY A 8 -27.24 58.53 46.10
N LEU A 9 -27.98 57.79 46.88
CA LEU A 9 -28.62 56.53 46.46
C LEU A 9 -29.88 56.84 45.62
N LEU A 10 -29.93 56.35 44.35
CA LEU A 10 -31.16 56.39 43.57
C LEU A 10 -31.56 54.91 43.30
N LEU A 11 -32.63 54.50 43.98
CA LEU A 11 -33.28 53.18 43.74
C LEU A 11 -34.11 53.33 42.46
N ALA A 12 -33.74 52.60 41.41
CA ALA A 12 -34.62 52.39 40.27
C ALA A 12 -35.18 50.94 40.35
N LEU A 13 -36.47 50.88 40.60
CA LEU A 13 -37.23 49.58 40.48
C LEU A 13 -37.28 49.18 39.01
N VAL A 14 -36.66 48.09 38.69
CA VAL A 14 -36.84 47.41 37.38
C VAL A 14 -37.82 46.26 37.57
N THR A 15 -38.99 46.41 36.99
CA THR A 15 -40.01 45.37 36.91
C THR A 15 -39.53 44.31 35.90
N VAL A 16 -39.18 43.12 36.38
CA VAL A 16 -38.85 41.99 35.52
C VAL A 16 -40.11 41.28 35.09
N CYS A 17 -40.52 41.43 33.83
CA CYS A 17 -41.53 40.57 33.22
C CYS A 17 -40.91 39.19 32.95
N LEU A 18 -41.33 38.16 33.71
CA LEU A 18 -41.05 36.76 33.36
C LEU A 18 -41.92 36.39 32.15
N ALA A 19 -41.28 36.36 30.97
CA ALA A 19 -41.84 35.65 29.82
C ALA A 19 -41.47 34.15 29.94
N CYS A 20 -42.47 33.32 30.23
CA CYS A 20 -42.34 31.88 30.18
C CYS A 20 -42.14 31.45 28.72
N ASN A 21 -40.91 31.14 28.34
CA ASN A 21 -40.64 30.45 27.09
C ASN A 21 -40.87 28.94 27.28
N ASN A 22 -42.02 28.46 26.83
CA ASN A 22 -42.24 27.03 26.63
C ASN A 22 -41.37 26.53 25.48
N ALA A 23 -40.10 26.17 25.76
CA ALA A 23 -39.31 25.37 24.83
C ALA A 23 -39.82 23.92 24.87
N GLN A 24 -40.51 23.51 23.82
CA GLN A 24 -40.78 22.09 23.60
C GLN A 24 -39.44 21.32 23.47
N PRO A 25 -39.29 20.18 24.12
CA PRO A 25 -38.14 19.34 23.92
C PRO A 25 -38.13 18.84 22.46
N THR A 26 -37.12 19.25 21.68
CA THR A 26 -36.86 18.69 20.37
C THR A 26 -36.50 17.21 20.56
N ALA A 27 -37.31 16.32 19.97
CA ALA A 27 -36.99 14.90 19.93
C ALA A 27 -35.57 14.69 19.36
N PRO A 28 -34.78 13.78 19.92
CA PRO A 28 -33.48 13.47 19.37
C PRO A 28 -33.67 13.02 17.92
N LEU A 29 -32.92 13.63 16.99
CA LEU A 29 -32.81 13.19 15.61
C LEU A 29 -32.42 11.72 15.67
N SER A 30 -33.29 10.83 15.22
CA SER A 30 -32.97 9.43 15.04
C SER A 30 -31.76 9.34 14.11
N ALA A 31 -30.73 8.68 14.59
CA ALA A 31 -29.60 8.32 13.72
C ALA A 31 -30.15 7.63 12.45
N PRO A 32 -29.65 7.94 11.26
CA PRO A 32 -30.07 7.23 10.07
C PRO A 32 -29.87 5.72 10.31
N PRO A 33 -30.80 4.87 9.83
CA PRO A 33 -30.68 3.43 10.00
C PRO A 33 -29.30 3.03 9.43
N ALA A 34 -28.53 2.27 10.20
CA ALA A 34 -27.32 1.63 9.71
C ALA A 34 -27.76 0.78 8.51
N VAL A 35 -27.38 1.18 7.33
CA VAL A 35 -27.50 0.34 6.13
C VAL A 35 -26.59 -0.83 6.42
N ASP A 36 -27.17 -1.99 6.68
CA ASP A 36 -26.46 -3.27 6.86
C ASP A 36 -25.95 -3.69 5.47
N SER A 37 -25.03 -2.90 4.95
CA SER A 37 -24.34 -3.23 3.69
C SER A 37 -23.39 -4.39 3.99
N ALA A 38 -23.44 -5.42 3.16
CA ALA A 38 -22.50 -6.53 3.24
C ALA A 38 -21.06 -6.01 3.36
N PRO A 39 -20.21 -6.65 4.19
CA PRO A 39 -18.83 -6.20 4.34
C PRO A 39 -18.11 -6.18 2.98
N PRO A 40 -17.26 -5.17 2.70
CA PRO A 40 -16.63 -5.00 1.38
C PRO A 40 -15.69 -6.14 0.99
N MET A 41 -15.32 -6.99 1.95
CA MET A 41 -14.54 -8.21 1.74
C MET A 41 -14.78 -9.21 2.89
N ILE A 42 -14.74 -10.49 2.56
CA ILE A 42 -15.00 -11.61 3.49
C ILE A 42 -13.82 -12.57 3.45
N LEU A 43 -13.32 -12.97 4.63
CA LEU A 43 -12.33 -14.05 4.75
C LEU A 43 -12.99 -15.37 4.28
N THR A 44 -12.46 -15.95 3.20
CA THR A 44 -13.03 -17.15 2.57
C THR A 44 -12.13 -18.37 2.66
N ALA A 45 -10.82 -18.18 2.87
CA ALA A 45 -9.88 -19.26 3.04
C ALA A 45 -8.63 -18.82 3.81
N SER A 46 -7.92 -19.79 4.35
CA SER A 46 -6.58 -19.65 4.89
C SER A 46 -5.71 -20.79 4.38
N VAL A 47 -4.51 -20.45 3.91
CA VAL A 47 -3.51 -21.41 3.42
C VAL A 47 -2.40 -21.48 4.46
N PRO A 48 -2.28 -22.60 5.20
CA PRO A 48 -1.20 -22.75 6.17
C PRO A 48 0.15 -22.85 5.45
N LEU A 49 1.15 -22.17 6.03
CA LEU A 49 2.55 -22.19 5.59
C LEU A 49 3.39 -22.85 6.67
N GLU A 50 3.27 -24.18 6.77
CA GLU A 50 3.97 -24.97 7.78
C GLU A 50 5.49 -24.79 7.65
N GLY A 51 6.16 -24.58 8.78
CA GLY A 51 7.61 -24.42 8.87
C GLY A 51 8.12 -23.02 8.54
N VAL A 52 7.31 -22.14 7.95
CA VAL A 52 7.71 -20.76 7.63
C VAL A 52 7.75 -19.91 8.89
N LYS A 53 8.84 -19.15 9.07
CA LYS A 53 9.10 -18.32 10.25
C LYS A 53 9.38 -16.87 9.87
N GLY A 54 9.23 -15.99 10.86
CA GLY A 54 9.52 -14.58 10.70
C GLY A 54 8.48 -13.83 9.88
N ARG A 55 8.83 -12.64 9.44
CA ARG A 55 7.94 -11.76 8.69
C ARG A 55 7.93 -12.09 7.20
N PHE A 56 6.85 -11.72 6.57
CA PHE A 56 6.70 -11.67 5.12
C PHE A 56 6.98 -10.27 4.60
N ASP A 57 7.16 -10.16 3.25
CA ASP A 57 7.37 -8.87 2.64
C ASP A 57 6.41 -8.65 1.45
N HIS A 58 6.75 -8.97 0.22
CA HIS A 58 5.89 -8.65 -0.92
C HIS A 58 5.21 -9.85 -1.54
N PHE A 59 4.14 -9.55 -2.29
CA PHE A 59 3.42 -10.53 -3.10
C PHE A 59 3.58 -10.25 -4.60
N ALA A 60 3.51 -11.31 -5.40
CA ALA A 60 3.27 -11.25 -6.84
C ALA A 60 2.28 -12.31 -7.28
N SER A 61 1.76 -12.21 -8.50
CA SER A 61 0.90 -13.25 -9.07
C SER A 61 1.23 -13.51 -10.53
N GLY A 62 0.97 -14.74 -10.95
CA GLY A 62 1.11 -15.15 -12.35
C GLY A 62 0.77 -16.60 -12.57
N LYS A 63 0.24 -16.96 -13.75
CA LYS A 63 -0.09 -18.34 -14.15
C LYS A 63 -0.95 -19.09 -13.13
N GLY A 64 -1.94 -18.43 -12.54
CA GLY A 64 -2.82 -19.05 -11.54
C GLY A 64 -2.17 -19.29 -10.18
N LYS A 65 -1.05 -18.63 -9.89
CA LYS A 65 -0.33 -18.71 -8.62
C LYS A 65 -0.18 -17.35 -7.96
N VAL A 66 -0.04 -17.37 -6.66
CA VAL A 66 0.43 -16.24 -5.84
C VAL A 66 1.78 -16.63 -5.25
N PHE A 67 2.69 -15.69 -5.28
CA PHE A 67 4.02 -15.79 -4.69
C PHE A 67 4.10 -14.83 -3.53
N VAL A 68 4.69 -15.23 -2.41
CA VAL A 68 4.94 -14.34 -1.26
C VAL A 68 6.36 -14.55 -0.72
N SER A 69 7.06 -13.45 -0.50
CA SER A 69 8.39 -13.45 0.10
C SER A 69 8.30 -13.72 1.59
N GLY A 70 8.84 -14.86 2.03
CA GLY A 70 9.10 -15.19 3.43
C GLY A 70 10.42 -14.61 3.86
N LEU A 71 10.47 -13.28 4.06
CA LEU A 71 11.69 -12.54 4.35
C LEU A 71 12.46 -13.13 5.53
N GLY A 72 11.78 -13.38 6.64
CA GLY A 72 12.39 -13.96 7.83
C GLY A 72 12.68 -15.46 7.72
N ASN A 73 12.22 -16.12 6.65
CA ASN A 73 12.44 -17.55 6.38
C ASN A 73 13.48 -17.80 5.27
N ASN A 74 13.92 -16.75 4.57
CA ASN A 74 14.77 -16.86 3.38
C ASN A 74 14.15 -17.73 2.29
N SER A 75 12.84 -17.60 2.08
CA SER A 75 12.08 -18.42 1.13
C SER A 75 11.08 -17.59 0.32
N VAL A 76 10.58 -18.19 -0.77
CA VAL A 76 9.39 -17.70 -1.47
C VAL A 76 8.37 -18.82 -1.47
N GLU A 77 7.18 -18.53 -0.96
CA GLU A 77 6.07 -19.48 -0.90
C GLU A 77 5.20 -19.36 -2.15
N ILE A 78 4.86 -20.47 -2.76
CA ILE A 78 4.05 -20.53 -3.98
C ILE A 78 2.70 -21.19 -3.67
N ILE A 79 1.62 -20.44 -3.88
CA ILE A 79 0.25 -20.85 -3.59
C ILE A 79 -0.51 -20.96 -4.90
N ASP A 80 -1.17 -22.10 -5.12
CA ASP A 80 -2.10 -22.27 -6.24
C ASP A 80 -3.41 -21.56 -5.96
N LEU A 81 -3.83 -20.67 -6.85
CA LEU A 81 -5.05 -19.87 -6.69
C LEU A 81 -6.34 -20.68 -6.80
N PHE A 82 -6.31 -21.77 -7.56
CA PHE A 82 -7.49 -22.61 -7.79
C PHE A 82 -7.68 -23.62 -6.66
N GLN A 83 -6.57 -24.22 -6.21
CA GLN A 83 -6.60 -25.20 -5.12
C GLN A 83 -6.63 -24.54 -3.74
N GLY A 84 -6.13 -23.31 -3.61
CA GLY A 84 -5.99 -22.63 -2.32
C GLY A 84 -5.00 -23.33 -1.39
N THR A 85 -3.92 -23.90 -1.95
CA THR A 85 -2.91 -24.64 -1.20
C THR A 85 -1.50 -24.19 -1.57
N ARG A 86 -0.55 -24.29 -0.63
CA ARG A 86 0.88 -24.14 -0.95
C ARG A 86 1.34 -25.31 -1.80
N VAL A 87 1.87 -25.05 -2.99
CA VAL A 87 2.30 -26.08 -3.95
C VAL A 87 3.82 -26.17 -4.07
N HIS A 88 4.55 -25.15 -3.64
CA HIS A 88 6.02 -25.17 -3.68
C HIS A 88 6.60 -24.14 -2.72
N GLU A 89 7.87 -24.34 -2.36
CA GLU A 89 8.70 -23.41 -1.62
C GLU A 89 10.06 -23.28 -2.32
N ILE A 90 10.46 -22.05 -2.67
CA ILE A 90 11.83 -21.77 -3.09
C ILE A 90 12.60 -21.39 -1.83
N THR A 91 13.63 -22.16 -1.48
CA THR A 91 14.46 -21.93 -0.30
C THR A 91 15.81 -21.30 -0.66
N GLY A 92 16.49 -20.72 0.33
CA GLY A 92 17.85 -20.22 0.16
C GLY A 92 17.95 -18.89 -0.58
N VAL A 93 16.89 -18.09 -0.61
CA VAL A 93 16.91 -16.70 -1.08
C VAL A 93 17.14 -15.81 0.15
N PRO A 94 18.33 -15.23 0.32
CA PRO A 94 18.62 -14.42 1.51
C PRO A 94 17.77 -13.15 1.54
N ASN A 95 17.01 -12.92 2.59
CA ASN A 95 16.16 -11.75 2.79
C ASN A 95 15.37 -11.37 1.52
N PRO A 96 14.47 -12.25 1.01
CA PRO A 96 13.69 -11.95 -0.19
C PRO A 96 12.70 -10.82 0.09
N GLN A 97 12.66 -9.86 -0.81
CA GLN A 97 11.84 -8.66 -0.76
C GLN A 97 10.79 -8.69 -1.88
N GLY A 98 10.88 -7.75 -2.82
CA GLY A 98 9.97 -7.60 -3.93
C GLY A 98 9.94 -8.78 -4.88
N LEU A 99 8.76 -9.01 -5.45
CA LEU A 99 8.49 -10.07 -6.41
C LEU A 99 7.87 -9.49 -7.69
N ALA A 100 8.25 -10.04 -8.83
CA ALA A 100 7.56 -9.77 -10.09
C ALA A 100 7.52 -11.02 -10.97
N PHE A 101 6.40 -11.22 -11.65
CA PHE A 101 6.26 -12.34 -12.59
C PHE A 101 6.04 -11.80 -14.01
N SER A 102 6.85 -12.29 -14.96
CA SER A 102 6.69 -12.02 -16.39
C SER A 102 6.03 -13.23 -17.05
N PRO A 103 4.75 -13.12 -17.47
CA PRO A 103 4.06 -14.23 -18.15
C PRO A 103 4.71 -14.59 -19.49
N GLU A 104 5.14 -13.60 -20.25
CA GLU A 104 5.72 -13.79 -21.59
C GLU A 104 7.09 -14.45 -21.54
N ALA A 105 7.91 -14.09 -20.55
CA ALA A 105 9.20 -14.74 -20.34
C ALA A 105 9.08 -16.04 -19.54
N ASN A 106 7.93 -16.29 -18.92
CA ASN A 106 7.72 -17.36 -17.95
C ASN A 106 8.77 -17.37 -16.83
N LYS A 107 8.98 -16.20 -16.19
CA LYS A 107 10.00 -16.03 -15.16
C LYS A 107 9.46 -15.33 -13.94
N LEU A 108 9.90 -15.81 -12.77
CA LEU A 108 9.72 -15.16 -11.48
C LEU A 108 11.02 -14.44 -11.12
N PHE A 109 10.92 -13.15 -10.83
CA PHE A 109 12.00 -12.29 -10.34
C PHE A 109 11.80 -12.08 -8.84
N VAL A 110 12.86 -12.28 -8.07
CA VAL A 110 12.87 -12.16 -6.61
C VAL A 110 14.00 -11.22 -6.21
N ALA A 111 13.66 -10.05 -5.70
CA ALA A 111 14.62 -9.13 -5.14
C ALA A 111 15.09 -9.59 -3.76
N SER A 112 16.27 -9.20 -3.38
CA SER A 112 16.88 -9.50 -2.09
C SER A 112 17.59 -8.26 -1.55
N GLU A 113 17.37 -7.97 -0.27
CA GLU A 113 18.09 -6.93 0.48
C GLU A 113 19.63 -7.07 0.39
N LYS A 114 20.10 -8.25 -0.01
CA LYS A 114 21.55 -8.52 -0.22
C LYS A 114 22.06 -8.09 -1.59
N GLY A 115 21.36 -7.15 -2.26
CA GLY A 115 21.80 -6.59 -3.53
C GLY A 115 21.73 -7.56 -4.70
N LYS A 116 20.73 -8.42 -4.73
CA LYS A 116 20.58 -9.39 -5.81
C LYS A 116 19.13 -9.47 -6.29
N VAL A 117 18.96 -9.77 -7.57
CA VAL A 117 17.69 -10.25 -8.12
C VAL A 117 17.90 -11.67 -8.65
N TYR A 118 17.22 -12.61 -8.03
CA TYR A 118 17.18 -14.02 -8.44
C TYR A 118 16.09 -14.21 -9.48
N ILE A 119 16.39 -14.95 -10.54
CA ILE A 119 15.47 -15.19 -11.65
C ILE A 119 15.22 -16.69 -11.77
N TYR A 120 13.96 -17.08 -11.58
CA TYR A 120 13.53 -18.47 -11.61
C TYR A 120 12.66 -18.75 -12.82
N ASP A 121 12.70 -19.98 -13.31
CA ASP A 121 11.73 -20.50 -14.28
C ASP A 121 10.33 -20.56 -13.64
N GLY A 122 9.33 -20.08 -14.33
CA GLY A 122 7.98 -19.91 -13.79
C GLY A 122 7.17 -21.20 -13.61
N ASP A 123 7.64 -22.33 -14.17
CA ASP A 123 6.96 -23.62 -14.04
C ASP A 123 7.72 -24.58 -13.11
N SER A 124 9.03 -24.71 -13.30
CA SER A 124 9.87 -25.62 -12.52
C SER A 124 10.45 -25.00 -11.26
N PHE A 125 10.40 -23.67 -11.12
CA PHE A 125 10.99 -22.86 -10.03
C PHE A 125 12.51 -23.09 -9.86
N LYS A 126 13.18 -23.56 -10.91
CA LYS A 126 14.64 -23.68 -10.92
C LYS A 126 15.28 -22.32 -11.14
N LEU A 127 16.35 -22.04 -10.41
CA LEU A 127 17.15 -20.84 -10.60
C LEU A 127 17.77 -20.83 -12.00
N LEU A 128 17.50 -19.77 -12.76
CA LEU A 128 18.04 -19.56 -14.11
C LEU A 128 19.28 -18.67 -14.07
N SER A 129 19.22 -17.58 -13.32
CA SER A 129 20.31 -16.61 -13.21
C SER A 129 20.14 -15.72 -11.99
N THR A 130 21.20 -15.00 -11.65
CA THR A 130 21.21 -13.98 -10.59
C THR A 130 21.87 -12.72 -11.15
N LEU A 131 21.32 -11.56 -10.81
CA LEU A 131 21.85 -10.26 -11.18
C LEU A 131 22.29 -9.51 -9.92
N ASP A 132 23.44 -8.88 -9.96
CA ASP A 132 23.97 -8.09 -8.85
C ASP A 132 23.58 -6.61 -8.98
N PHE A 133 23.32 -5.97 -7.84
CA PHE A 133 23.02 -4.56 -7.67
C PHE A 133 23.88 -3.97 -6.58
N ASP A 134 24.18 -2.68 -6.68
CA ASP A 134 24.95 -1.97 -5.68
C ASP A 134 23.97 -1.53 -4.56
N GLY A 135 24.05 -2.16 -3.38
CA GLY A 135 23.08 -2.02 -2.27
C GLY A 135 21.85 -2.91 -2.43
N GLY A 136 20.92 -2.82 -1.47
CA GLY A 136 19.72 -3.64 -1.43
C GLY A 136 18.89 -3.57 -2.71
N ALA A 137 18.23 -4.67 -3.07
CA ALA A 137 17.18 -4.67 -4.08
C ALA A 137 15.86 -5.00 -3.38
N ASP A 138 14.87 -4.14 -3.56
CA ASP A 138 13.59 -4.24 -2.88
C ASP A 138 12.43 -4.32 -3.88
N ASN A 139 11.64 -3.31 -4.01
CA ASN A 139 10.41 -3.34 -4.81
C ASN A 139 10.66 -3.67 -6.28
N LEU A 140 9.83 -4.56 -6.84
CA LEU A 140 9.82 -4.92 -8.26
C LEU A 140 8.49 -4.60 -8.92
N ARG A 141 8.52 -4.09 -10.16
CA ARG A 141 7.32 -3.92 -10.98
C ARG A 141 7.58 -4.40 -12.40
N TYR A 142 6.70 -5.27 -12.90
CA TYR A 142 6.74 -5.75 -14.28
C TYR A 142 5.88 -4.87 -15.18
N ASP A 143 6.46 -4.41 -16.27
CA ASP A 143 5.77 -3.71 -17.35
C ASP A 143 5.57 -4.67 -18.53
N ALA A 144 4.34 -5.11 -18.74
CA ALA A 144 3.99 -6.05 -19.80
C ALA A 144 4.13 -5.44 -21.20
N ALA A 145 3.96 -4.11 -21.34
CA ALA A 145 4.06 -3.44 -22.63
C ALA A 145 5.50 -3.45 -23.16
N THR A 146 6.47 -3.21 -22.30
CA THR A 146 7.88 -3.19 -22.66
C THR A 146 8.63 -4.48 -22.33
N LYS A 147 7.99 -5.43 -21.61
CA LYS A 147 8.57 -6.67 -21.11
C LYS A 147 9.80 -6.42 -20.22
N ARG A 148 9.71 -5.41 -19.37
CA ARG A 148 10.77 -4.97 -18.45
C ARG A 148 10.36 -5.13 -17.01
N VAL A 149 11.32 -5.45 -16.15
CA VAL A 149 11.19 -5.42 -14.70
C VAL A 149 11.96 -4.21 -14.18
N TYR A 150 11.25 -3.32 -13.51
CA TYR A 150 11.82 -2.18 -12.80
C TYR A 150 12.14 -2.62 -11.39
N VAL A 151 13.30 -2.19 -10.90
CA VAL A 151 13.88 -2.60 -9.61
C VAL A 151 14.21 -1.36 -8.81
N GLY A 152 13.56 -1.18 -7.66
CA GLY A 152 14.03 -0.25 -6.63
C GLY A 152 15.27 -0.84 -5.99
N CYS A 153 16.39 -0.13 -6.00
CA CYS A 153 17.65 -0.63 -5.46
C CYS A 153 18.53 0.47 -4.90
N GLY A 154 19.51 0.06 -4.10
CA GLY A 154 20.46 0.94 -3.43
C GLY A 154 19.98 1.32 -2.03
N ASP A 155 20.93 1.70 -1.19
CA ASP A 155 20.75 2.00 0.24
C ASP A 155 21.44 3.31 0.66
N ASP A 156 22.02 4.05 -0.31
CA ASP A 156 22.66 5.34 -0.06
C ASP A 156 22.41 6.35 -1.21
N GLU A 157 22.91 7.57 -1.03
CA GLU A 157 22.75 8.67 -2.00
C GLU A 157 23.33 8.34 -3.39
N LYS A 158 24.38 7.53 -3.47
CA LYS A 158 25.12 7.29 -4.73
C LYS A 158 24.56 6.16 -5.55
N ASN A 159 24.10 5.10 -4.86
CA ASN A 159 23.69 3.86 -5.53
C ASN A 159 22.18 3.72 -5.65
N SER A 160 21.38 4.48 -4.87
CA SER A 160 19.93 4.41 -4.93
C SER A 160 19.33 4.82 -6.28
N ALA A 161 18.52 3.93 -6.84
CA ALA A 161 17.99 4.09 -8.20
C ALA A 161 16.75 3.23 -8.45
N ILE A 162 16.03 3.55 -9.52
CA ILE A 162 15.23 2.58 -10.26
C ILE A 162 16.08 2.06 -11.41
N ALA A 163 16.44 0.80 -11.38
CA ALA A 163 17.15 0.10 -12.45
C ALA A 163 16.20 -0.80 -13.25
N VAL A 164 16.61 -1.21 -14.45
CA VAL A 164 15.74 -1.94 -15.36
C VAL A 164 16.39 -3.24 -15.84
N ILE A 165 15.61 -4.32 -15.79
CA ILE A 165 15.96 -5.64 -16.32
C ILE A 165 15.09 -5.93 -17.55
N ASP A 166 15.68 -6.40 -18.62
CA ASP A 166 14.95 -7.01 -19.73
C ASP A 166 14.50 -8.42 -19.31
N ALA A 167 13.19 -8.64 -19.21
CA ALA A 167 12.63 -9.88 -18.70
C ALA A 167 12.89 -11.07 -19.65
N MET A 168 12.95 -10.81 -20.96
CA MET A 168 13.15 -11.87 -21.97
C MET A 168 14.57 -12.42 -21.89
N THR A 169 15.56 -11.53 -21.82
CA THR A 169 16.98 -11.90 -21.80
C THR A 169 17.55 -12.16 -20.42
N SER A 170 16.83 -11.77 -19.35
CA SER A 170 17.32 -11.82 -17.96
C SER A 170 18.60 -11.02 -17.75
N ARG A 171 18.72 -9.86 -18.36
CA ARG A 171 19.90 -8.98 -18.25
C ARG A 171 19.50 -7.58 -17.80
N ARG A 172 20.35 -6.94 -17.01
CA ARG A 172 20.24 -5.52 -16.75
C ARG A 172 20.40 -4.75 -18.06
N THR A 173 19.60 -3.69 -18.19
CA THR A 173 19.77 -2.71 -19.28
C THR A 173 20.64 -1.54 -18.78
N ASP A 174 21.00 -0.64 -19.68
CA ASP A 174 21.69 0.62 -19.32
C ASP A 174 20.73 1.68 -18.76
N GLU A 175 19.44 1.36 -18.67
CA GLU A 175 18.41 2.27 -18.17
C GLU A 175 18.41 2.28 -16.64
N VAL A 176 18.85 3.41 -16.07
CA VAL A 176 18.95 3.63 -14.62
C VAL A 176 18.51 5.06 -14.31
N TYR A 177 17.67 5.23 -13.29
CA TYR A 177 17.20 6.52 -12.81
C TYR A 177 17.69 6.74 -11.40
N LYS A 178 18.71 7.59 -11.23
CA LYS A 178 19.31 7.89 -9.93
C LYS A 178 18.38 8.73 -9.06
N LEU A 179 18.23 8.35 -7.81
CA LEU A 179 17.24 8.93 -6.89
C LEU A 179 17.87 9.76 -5.76
N GLY A 180 19.05 9.39 -5.29
CA GLY A 180 19.73 10.07 -4.21
C GLY A 180 19.28 9.66 -2.80
N SER A 181 18.39 8.69 -2.70
CA SER A 181 17.96 8.04 -1.47
C SER A 181 17.27 6.73 -1.83
N GLU A 182 17.25 5.79 -0.89
CA GLU A 182 16.59 4.50 -1.03
C GLU A 182 15.13 4.65 -1.47
N PRO A 183 14.74 3.99 -2.59
CA PRO A 183 13.37 3.98 -3.04
C PRO A 183 12.55 2.94 -2.29
N GLU A 184 11.40 3.38 -1.83
CA GLU A 184 10.36 2.49 -1.31
C GLU A 184 9.38 2.11 -2.43
N SER A 185 8.08 2.03 -2.15
CA SER A 185 7.10 1.68 -3.17
C SER A 185 7.13 2.64 -4.35
N PHE A 186 6.95 2.09 -5.54
CA PHE A 186 6.79 2.87 -6.77
C PHE A 186 5.70 2.28 -7.67
N GLN A 187 5.16 3.10 -8.56
CA GLN A 187 4.14 2.69 -9.53
C GLN A 187 4.51 3.16 -10.93
N LEU A 188 4.16 2.35 -11.91
CA LEU A 188 4.33 2.63 -13.34
C LEU A 188 2.99 3.02 -13.95
N GLU A 189 2.94 4.10 -14.73
CA GLU A 189 1.82 4.33 -15.64
C GLU A 189 1.80 3.22 -16.70
N LYS A 190 0.62 2.67 -16.95
CA LYS A 190 0.39 1.66 -17.99
C LYS A 190 0.24 2.28 -19.39
N SER A 191 -0.40 3.44 -19.46
CA SER A 191 -0.66 4.18 -20.70
C SER A 191 0.22 5.42 -20.84
N GLY A 192 0.83 5.90 -19.78
CA GLY A 192 1.72 7.05 -19.75
C GLY A 192 3.19 6.70 -19.56
N PRO A 193 4.08 7.70 -19.64
CA PRO A 193 5.52 7.48 -19.52
C PRO A 193 6.05 7.51 -18.09
N ASN A 194 5.23 7.81 -17.08
CA ASN A 194 5.75 8.16 -15.77
C ASN A 194 5.92 6.95 -14.85
N ILE A 195 6.92 7.06 -13.99
CA ILE A 195 7.11 6.26 -12.78
C ILE A 195 7.01 7.22 -11.60
N TYR A 196 6.26 6.84 -10.57
CA TYR A 196 6.17 7.59 -9.32
C TYR A 196 6.83 6.78 -8.22
N VAL A 197 7.73 7.40 -7.47
CA VAL A 197 8.59 6.72 -6.48
C VAL A 197 8.51 7.45 -5.15
N ASN A 198 8.25 6.73 -4.07
CA ASN A 198 8.36 7.23 -2.71
C ASN A 198 9.82 7.25 -2.25
N LEU A 199 10.26 8.39 -1.70
CA LEU A 199 11.55 8.55 -1.02
C LEU A 199 11.32 9.04 0.41
N PRO A 200 11.07 8.13 1.38
CA PRO A 200 10.68 8.50 2.75
C PRO A 200 11.71 9.33 3.49
N GLU A 201 13.01 9.00 3.34
CA GLU A 201 14.11 9.71 4.00
C GLU A 201 14.20 11.18 3.56
N LEU A 202 13.88 11.45 2.29
CA LEU A 202 13.85 12.81 1.74
C LEU A 202 12.49 13.48 1.87
N LYS A 203 11.47 12.79 2.37
CA LYS A 203 10.06 13.24 2.40
C LYS A 203 9.62 13.75 1.02
N GLN A 204 9.80 12.93 0.00
CA GLN A 204 9.50 13.27 -1.38
C GLN A 204 8.77 12.14 -2.09
N ILE A 205 8.03 12.54 -3.12
CA ILE A 205 7.63 11.68 -4.23
C ILE A 205 8.41 12.16 -5.45
N VAL A 206 8.97 11.24 -6.23
CA VAL A 206 9.65 11.56 -7.48
C VAL A 206 8.83 11.04 -8.63
N ALA A 207 8.49 11.91 -9.57
CA ALA A 207 7.94 11.55 -10.87
C ALA A 207 9.08 11.47 -11.89
N ILE A 208 9.26 10.31 -12.51
CA ILE A 208 10.29 10.03 -13.53
C ILE A 208 9.59 9.86 -14.86
N ASN A 209 9.93 10.66 -15.86
CA ASN A 209 9.46 10.45 -17.21
C ASN A 209 10.41 9.48 -17.93
N ARG A 210 9.94 8.28 -18.26
CA ARG A 210 10.72 7.22 -18.93
C ARG A 210 11.22 7.61 -20.32
N THR A 211 10.51 8.53 -21.00
CA THR A 211 10.85 8.97 -22.35
C THR A 211 11.93 10.06 -22.36
N THR A 212 11.72 11.12 -21.56
CA THR A 212 12.65 12.26 -21.52
C THR A 212 13.80 12.07 -20.52
N LYS A 213 13.66 11.10 -19.60
CA LYS A 213 14.57 10.83 -18.47
C LYS A 213 14.59 11.92 -17.40
N GLU A 214 13.65 12.86 -17.46
CA GLU A 214 13.52 13.93 -16.49
C GLU A 214 12.91 13.43 -15.19
N LEU A 215 13.40 13.97 -14.07
CA LEU A 215 12.91 13.73 -12.72
C LEU A 215 12.31 15.00 -12.15
N THR A 216 11.05 14.94 -11.76
CA THR A 216 10.38 16.02 -11.01
C THR A 216 10.20 15.57 -9.57
N ARG A 217 10.63 16.40 -8.61
CA ARG A 217 10.57 16.09 -7.17
C ARG A 217 9.48 16.88 -6.50
N TRP A 218 8.61 16.18 -5.79
CA TRP A 218 7.51 16.76 -5.03
C TRP A 218 7.79 16.62 -3.52
N PRO A 219 8.16 17.69 -2.82
CA PRO A 219 8.27 17.64 -1.37
C PRO A 219 6.88 17.42 -0.76
N ILE A 220 6.80 16.54 0.24
CA ILE A 220 5.57 16.22 0.95
C ILE A 220 5.66 16.66 2.41
N SER A 221 4.53 17.11 2.96
CA SER A 221 4.44 17.55 4.37
C SER A 221 4.22 16.44 5.38
N VAL A 222 4.01 15.21 4.89
CA VAL A 222 3.82 14.00 5.71
C VAL A 222 5.09 13.17 5.68
N GLY A 223 5.31 12.31 6.68
CA GLY A 223 6.52 11.50 6.79
C GLY A 223 6.26 10.01 6.65
N GLN A 224 7.33 9.25 6.40
CA GLN A 224 7.29 7.79 6.30
C GLN A 224 6.26 7.32 5.24
N ASN A 225 6.41 7.83 4.02
CA ASN A 225 5.60 7.50 2.85
C ASN A 225 6.09 6.18 2.23
N PHE A 226 5.55 5.05 2.72
CA PHE A 226 5.99 3.72 2.28
C PHE A 226 5.12 3.19 1.13
N PRO A 227 3.85 2.76 1.31
CA PRO A 227 3.08 2.19 0.22
C PRO A 227 2.53 3.23 -0.74
N MET A 228 2.31 2.81 -1.97
CA MET A 228 1.74 3.64 -3.03
C MET A 228 0.83 2.82 -3.94
N ALA A 229 -0.31 3.39 -4.33
CA ALA A 229 -1.14 2.92 -5.43
C ALA A 229 -1.38 4.04 -6.44
N LEU A 230 -1.70 3.67 -7.67
CA LEU A 230 -1.96 4.59 -8.78
C LEU A 230 -3.40 4.44 -9.28
N ASP A 231 -4.15 5.52 -9.26
CA ASP A 231 -5.39 5.72 -10.00
C ASP A 231 -5.07 6.52 -11.26
N GLU A 232 -4.56 5.82 -12.27
CA GLU A 232 -4.06 6.44 -13.49
C GLU A 232 -5.16 7.17 -14.25
N ALA A 233 -6.38 6.61 -14.26
CA ALA A 233 -7.52 7.19 -14.97
C ALA A 233 -7.92 8.57 -14.44
N ASN A 234 -7.77 8.81 -13.16
CA ASN A 234 -8.08 10.07 -12.49
C ASN A 234 -6.84 10.92 -12.17
N HIS A 235 -5.66 10.52 -12.64
CA HIS A 235 -4.41 11.22 -12.38
C HIS A 235 -4.13 11.40 -10.88
N ARG A 236 -4.26 10.32 -10.08
CA ARG A 236 -4.01 10.35 -8.63
C ARG A 236 -3.03 9.25 -8.21
N ILE A 237 -2.06 9.66 -7.39
CA ILE A 237 -1.25 8.73 -6.59
C ILE A 237 -1.83 8.75 -5.19
N ILE A 238 -2.06 7.58 -4.63
CA ILE A 238 -2.51 7.39 -3.26
C ILE A 238 -1.34 6.81 -2.46
N VAL A 239 -0.92 7.52 -1.43
CA VAL A 239 0.25 7.18 -0.62
C VAL A 239 -0.17 6.92 0.81
N GLY A 240 0.27 5.81 1.36
CA GLY A 240 0.15 5.54 2.80
C GLY A 240 1.33 6.14 3.56
N THR A 241 1.04 6.83 4.67
CA THR A 241 2.07 7.38 5.56
C THR A 241 1.88 6.85 6.97
N ARG A 242 2.96 6.86 7.78
CA ARG A 242 2.91 6.39 9.17
C ARG A 242 2.90 7.53 10.17
N GLU A 243 3.41 8.73 9.80
CA GLU A 243 3.53 9.89 10.70
C GLU A 243 3.07 11.19 10.02
N PRO A 244 1.81 11.57 10.20
CA PRO A 244 0.71 10.80 10.81
C PRO A 244 0.26 9.62 9.94
N ALA A 245 -0.43 8.64 10.55
CA ALA A 245 -0.99 7.52 9.81
C ALA A 245 -2.18 8.00 8.96
N THR A 246 -1.93 8.21 7.65
CA THR A 246 -2.93 8.66 6.68
C THR A 246 -2.80 7.93 5.35
N ILE A 247 -3.86 7.93 4.56
CA ILE A 247 -3.75 7.86 3.11
C ILE A 247 -3.88 9.28 2.57
N SER A 248 -2.97 9.65 1.67
CA SER A 248 -2.94 10.98 1.05
C SER A 248 -2.92 10.83 -0.46
N ALA A 249 -3.82 11.54 -1.15
CA ALA A 249 -3.87 11.55 -2.60
C ALA A 249 -3.15 12.78 -3.16
N PHE A 250 -2.38 12.56 -4.22
CA PHE A 250 -1.62 13.61 -4.92
C PHE A 250 -2.03 13.64 -6.39
N ASP A 251 -2.20 14.82 -6.94
CA ASP A 251 -2.43 15.04 -8.36
C ASP A 251 -1.14 14.83 -9.15
N THR A 252 -1.16 13.94 -10.14
CA THR A 252 0.04 13.55 -10.88
C THR A 252 0.56 14.60 -11.85
N GLY A 253 -0.28 15.57 -12.25
CA GLY A 253 0.13 16.68 -13.11
C GLY A 253 0.85 17.79 -12.36
N THR A 254 0.51 17.99 -11.07
CA THR A 254 1.01 19.12 -10.27
C THR A 254 1.86 18.72 -9.07
N GLY A 255 1.80 17.45 -8.66
CA GLY A 255 2.44 16.95 -7.43
C GLY A 255 1.80 17.47 -6.14
N LYS A 256 0.67 18.15 -6.20
CA LYS A 256 -0.01 18.69 -5.02
C LYS A 256 -0.86 17.64 -4.32
N MET A 257 -0.80 17.62 -3.00
CA MET A 257 -1.72 16.84 -2.18
C MET A 257 -3.13 17.43 -2.29
N VAL A 258 -4.11 16.61 -2.68
CA VAL A 258 -5.52 16.99 -2.89
C VAL A 258 -6.44 16.39 -1.84
N ALA A 259 -6.03 15.31 -1.19
CA ALA A 259 -6.77 14.70 -0.09
C ALA A 259 -5.82 14.10 0.93
N SER A 260 -6.26 14.03 2.20
CA SER A 260 -5.60 13.27 3.26
C SER A 260 -6.64 12.86 4.30
N VAL A 261 -6.71 11.58 4.61
CA VAL A 261 -7.63 11.01 5.61
C VAL A 261 -6.89 10.02 6.51
N PRO A 262 -7.26 9.91 7.80
CA PRO A 262 -6.63 8.97 8.71
C PRO A 262 -6.73 7.52 8.22
N THR A 263 -5.71 6.70 8.54
CA THR A 263 -5.68 5.27 8.22
C THR A 263 -5.22 4.40 9.39
N VAL A 264 -5.19 3.10 9.17
CA VAL A 264 -4.59 2.14 10.10
C VAL A 264 -3.10 2.43 10.28
N GLN A 265 -2.60 2.25 11.49
CA GLN A 265 -1.19 2.46 11.79
C GLN A 265 -0.31 1.35 11.22
N ASP A 266 0.93 1.71 10.94
CA ASP A 266 2.00 0.83 10.48
C ASP A 266 1.60 0.09 9.19
N THR A 267 1.19 0.87 8.18
CA THR A 267 0.90 0.35 6.83
C THR A 267 2.18 0.21 6.01
N ASP A 268 2.31 -0.92 5.33
CA ASP A 268 3.39 -1.25 4.39
C ASP A 268 2.87 -1.43 2.97
N ASP A 269 1.61 -1.80 2.83
CA ASP A 269 0.96 -2.04 1.57
C ASP A 269 -0.30 -1.18 1.41
N LEU A 270 -0.63 -0.85 0.17
CA LEU A 270 -1.83 -0.12 -0.19
C LEU A 270 -2.23 -0.50 -1.62
N TYR A 271 -3.50 -0.76 -1.83
CA TYR A 271 -4.02 -1.18 -3.12
C TYR A 271 -5.26 -0.37 -3.52
N TYR A 272 -5.35 -0.02 -4.79
CA TYR A 272 -6.51 0.62 -5.37
C TYR A 272 -7.18 -0.29 -6.40
N SER A 273 -8.49 -0.46 -6.26
CA SER A 273 -9.34 -1.12 -7.24
C SER A 273 -10.11 -0.08 -8.05
N ALA A 274 -9.73 0.12 -9.31
CA ALA A 274 -10.43 1.04 -10.20
C ALA A 274 -11.87 0.57 -10.51
N GLU A 275 -12.11 -0.75 -10.59
CA GLU A 275 -13.44 -1.33 -10.80
C GLU A 275 -14.41 -0.99 -9.68
N LYS A 276 -13.94 -1.11 -8.41
CA LYS A 276 -14.78 -0.86 -7.23
C LYS A 276 -14.64 0.57 -6.70
N LYS A 277 -13.70 1.34 -7.20
CA LYS A 277 -13.29 2.65 -6.67
C LYS A 277 -13.01 2.56 -5.18
N ARG A 278 -12.22 1.57 -4.76
CA ARG A 278 -11.90 1.29 -3.36
C ARG A 278 -10.40 1.27 -3.12
N VAL A 279 -10.01 1.77 -1.95
CA VAL A 279 -8.63 1.64 -1.45
C VAL A 279 -8.61 0.66 -0.29
N TYR A 280 -7.68 -0.30 -0.32
CA TYR A 280 -7.48 -1.31 0.72
C TYR A 280 -6.14 -1.06 1.38
N VAL A 281 -6.15 -0.88 2.70
CA VAL A 281 -4.95 -0.54 3.47
C VAL A 281 -4.79 -1.53 4.62
N PRO A 282 -3.95 -2.54 4.48
CA PRO A 282 -3.56 -3.38 5.59
C PRO A 282 -2.56 -2.64 6.49
N GLY A 283 -2.68 -2.84 7.80
CA GLY A 283 -1.75 -2.26 8.77
C GLY A 283 -1.39 -3.23 9.87
N ARG A 284 -0.14 -3.21 10.31
CA ARG A 284 0.38 -4.10 11.37
C ARG A 284 -0.28 -3.86 12.73
N ALA A 285 -1.03 -2.76 12.88
CA ALA A 285 -1.91 -2.57 14.04
C ALA A 285 -3.07 -3.57 14.13
N GLY A 286 -3.23 -4.47 13.14
CA GLY A 286 -4.17 -5.60 13.16
C GLY A 286 -5.51 -5.30 12.52
N ALA A 287 -5.54 -4.53 11.45
CA ALA A 287 -6.75 -4.28 10.67
C ALA A 287 -6.45 -4.01 9.19
N ILE A 288 -7.42 -4.29 8.33
CA ILE A 288 -7.50 -3.76 6.97
C ILE A 288 -8.57 -2.67 6.96
N TRP A 289 -8.19 -1.43 6.62
CA TRP A 289 -9.16 -0.37 6.41
C TRP A 289 -9.52 -0.31 4.93
N VAL A 290 -10.82 -0.20 4.64
CA VAL A 290 -11.35 -0.10 3.29
C VAL A 290 -12.03 1.24 3.12
N TYR A 291 -11.61 1.94 2.07
CA TYR A 291 -12.18 3.25 1.72
C TYR A 291 -12.95 3.16 0.42
N GLN A 292 -14.07 3.87 0.36
CA GLN A 292 -14.73 4.20 -0.89
C GLN A 292 -14.20 5.53 -1.40
N GLN A 293 -13.75 5.55 -2.65
CA GLN A 293 -13.50 6.78 -3.38
C GLN A 293 -14.83 7.30 -3.94
N ALA A 294 -15.32 8.41 -3.41
CA ALA A 294 -16.55 9.05 -3.90
C ALA A 294 -16.32 9.78 -5.22
N ASP A 295 -15.19 10.46 -5.30
CA ASP A 295 -14.61 11.07 -6.49
C ASP A 295 -13.06 11.09 -6.33
N PRO A 296 -12.28 11.55 -7.32
CA PRO A 296 -10.82 11.48 -7.27
C PRO A 296 -10.18 12.09 -6.02
N ASP A 297 -10.83 13.05 -5.38
CA ASP A 297 -10.29 13.84 -4.26
C ASP A 297 -10.99 13.54 -2.92
N HIS A 298 -11.99 12.65 -2.88
CA HIS A 298 -12.74 12.35 -1.67
C HIS A 298 -12.80 10.86 -1.36
N TYR A 299 -12.28 10.51 -0.18
CA TYR A 299 -12.19 9.14 0.33
C TYR A 299 -12.85 9.06 1.71
N HIS A 300 -13.67 8.04 1.95
CA HIS A 300 -14.26 7.80 3.25
C HIS A 300 -14.17 6.31 3.62
N VAL A 301 -13.96 6.04 4.89
CA VAL A 301 -13.88 4.67 5.42
C VAL A 301 -15.24 4.02 5.34
N ILE A 302 -15.32 2.86 4.69
CA ILE A 302 -16.54 2.04 4.64
C ILE A 302 -16.45 0.80 5.53
N SER A 303 -15.24 0.37 5.88
CA SER A 303 -15.04 -0.78 6.78
C SER A 303 -13.66 -0.77 7.43
N LYS A 304 -13.58 -1.37 8.62
CA LYS A 304 -12.35 -1.68 9.35
C LYS A 304 -12.41 -3.16 9.74
N ILE A 305 -11.72 -3.98 8.98
CA ILE A 305 -11.77 -5.44 9.13
C ILE A 305 -10.65 -5.87 10.09
N PRO A 306 -10.98 -6.45 11.25
CA PRO A 306 -9.96 -6.94 12.18
C PRO A 306 -9.10 -8.05 11.55
N THR A 307 -7.80 -7.99 11.79
CA THR A 307 -6.83 -9.00 11.37
C THR A 307 -5.94 -9.42 12.56
N VAL A 308 -4.72 -9.83 12.29
CA VAL A 308 -3.74 -10.17 13.32
C VAL A 308 -2.75 -9.03 13.47
N VAL A 309 -2.43 -8.62 14.69
CA VAL A 309 -1.37 -7.66 14.96
C VAL A 309 -0.05 -8.17 14.38
N GLY A 310 0.66 -7.31 13.65
CA GLY A 310 1.87 -7.66 12.90
C GLY A 310 1.62 -8.06 11.44
N ALA A 311 0.37 -8.35 11.02
CA ALA A 311 0.04 -8.68 9.65
C ALA A 311 -0.21 -7.38 8.83
N GLY A 312 0.78 -6.96 8.06
CA GLY A 312 0.71 -5.77 7.22
C GLY A 312 1.04 -6.03 5.75
N THR A 313 1.64 -7.18 5.45
CA THR A 313 2.02 -7.58 4.09
C THR A 313 0.83 -8.20 3.36
N ALA A 314 0.50 -7.65 2.20
CA ALA A 314 -0.68 -8.05 1.46
C ALA A 314 -0.45 -8.12 -0.06
N GLY A 315 -1.44 -8.61 -0.80
CA GLY A 315 -1.46 -8.66 -2.26
C GLY A 315 -2.86 -8.48 -2.82
N TYR A 316 -2.99 -7.61 -3.82
CA TYR A 316 -4.20 -7.46 -4.61
C TYR A 316 -3.82 -7.28 -6.08
N PHE A 317 -4.36 -8.11 -6.94
CA PHE A 317 -3.95 -8.17 -8.35
C PHE A 317 -5.11 -7.90 -9.32
N GLY A 318 -6.20 -7.34 -8.81
CA GLY A 318 -7.43 -7.16 -9.56
C GLY A 318 -8.15 -8.49 -9.81
N ARG A 319 -9.19 -8.43 -10.62
CA ARG A 319 -9.95 -9.63 -11.00
C ARG A 319 -9.10 -10.56 -11.86
N GLN A 320 -8.85 -11.75 -11.34
CA GLN A 320 -8.09 -12.79 -12.04
C GLN A 320 -9.02 -13.89 -12.55
N GLY A 321 -9.19 -13.97 -13.89
CA GLY A 321 -10.07 -14.93 -14.52
C GLY A 321 -11.54 -14.77 -14.14
N LYS A 322 -12.35 -15.80 -14.40
CA LYS A 322 -13.77 -15.79 -14.02
C LYS A 322 -13.91 -16.08 -12.53
N GLY A 323 -14.19 -15.04 -11.72
CA GLY A 323 -14.62 -15.19 -10.34
C GLY A 323 -13.57 -14.99 -9.25
N PHE A 324 -12.35 -14.59 -9.58
CA PHE A 324 -11.29 -14.37 -8.58
C PHE A 324 -10.98 -12.88 -8.38
N ASP A 325 -11.81 -12.21 -7.59
CA ASP A 325 -11.48 -10.88 -7.06
C ASP A 325 -11.09 -11.06 -5.58
N ARG A 326 -9.80 -11.26 -5.33
CA ARG A 326 -9.26 -11.69 -4.05
C ARG A 326 -8.17 -10.76 -3.53
N PHE A 327 -8.19 -10.59 -2.23
CA PHE A 327 -7.14 -9.91 -1.46
C PHE A 327 -6.45 -10.94 -0.57
N TYR A 328 -5.12 -10.89 -0.53
CA TYR A 328 -4.27 -11.80 0.21
C TYR A 328 -3.61 -11.07 1.35
N LEU A 329 -3.54 -11.68 2.53
CA LEU A 329 -2.84 -11.14 3.71
C LEU A 329 -1.93 -12.21 4.28
N ALA A 330 -0.65 -11.95 4.35
CA ALA A 330 0.32 -12.82 5.01
C ALA A 330 0.27 -12.59 6.53
N VAL A 331 0.19 -13.68 7.27
CA VAL A 331 0.19 -13.71 8.73
C VAL A 331 1.38 -14.54 9.19
N SER A 332 2.26 -13.93 9.96
CA SER A 332 3.43 -14.60 10.52
C SER A 332 3.05 -15.65 11.56
N ALA A 333 3.89 -16.68 11.69
CA ALA A 333 3.73 -17.68 12.74
C ALA A 333 3.80 -17.03 14.14
N SER A 334 3.05 -17.60 15.07
CA SER A 334 3.10 -17.27 16.49
C SER A 334 3.47 -18.50 17.31
N ALA A 335 3.56 -18.35 18.63
CA ALA A 335 3.83 -19.48 19.52
C ALA A 335 2.79 -20.62 19.40
N ASN A 336 1.55 -20.28 18.96
CA ASN A 336 0.42 -21.20 18.94
C ASN A 336 -0.18 -21.43 17.54
N SER A 337 0.41 -20.87 16.49
CA SER A 337 -0.11 -20.99 15.11
C SER A 337 1.01 -20.98 14.09
N ASN A 338 0.84 -21.77 13.02
CA ASN A 338 1.66 -21.65 11.82
C ASN A 338 1.47 -20.31 11.15
N ALA A 339 2.45 -19.92 10.33
CA ALA A 339 2.24 -18.85 9.36
C ALA A 339 1.15 -19.26 8.37
N GLU A 340 0.45 -18.28 7.82
CA GLU A 340 -0.63 -18.53 6.85
C GLU A 340 -0.77 -17.36 5.86
N VAL A 341 -1.37 -17.63 4.71
CA VAL A 341 -1.92 -16.60 3.84
C VAL A 341 -3.45 -16.66 3.92
N ARG A 342 -4.05 -15.58 4.44
CA ARG A 342 -5.50 -15.37 4.46
C ARG A 342 -5.97 -14.86 3.11
N ILE A 343 -7.06 -15.44 2.63
CA ILE A 343 -7.67 -15.09 1.34
C ILE A 343 -9.04 -14.48 1.60
N TYR A 344 -9.19 -13.23 1.23
CA TYR A 344 -10.46 -12.50 1.31
C TYR A 344 -11.06 -12.40 -0.10
N THR A 345 -12.35 -12.68 -0.22
CA THR A 345 -13.12 -12.41 -1.45
C THR A 345 -13.73 -11.02 -1.34
N LEU A 346 -13.49 -10.18 -2.33
CA LEU A 346 -14.07 -8.85 -2.40
C LEU A 346 -15.54 -8.92 -2.79
N GLN A 347 -16.35 -8.10 -2.13
CA GLN A 347 -17.78 -7.96 -2.39
C GLN A 347 -18.07 -6.69 -3.17
N ASP A 348 -19.19 -6.66 -3.90
CA ASP A 348 -19.61 -5.50 -4.71
C ASP A 348 -20.10 -4.33 -3.85
#